data_880a36df56ce1b9d3bd29cbe51f66f51
#
_entry.id   880a36df56ce1b9d3bd29cbe51f66f51
#
_cell.length_a   1.000
_cell.length_b   1.000
_cell.length_c   1.000
_cell.angle_alpha   90.00
_cell.angle_beta   90.00
_cell.angle_gamma   90.00
#
_symmetry.space_group_name_H-M   'P 1'
#
loop_
_entity.id
_entity.type
_entity.pdbx_description
1 polymer ?
#
loop_
_entity_poly.entity_id
_entity_poly.type
_entity_poly.pdbx_seq_one_letter_code
_entity_poly.pdbx_strand_id
1 'polypeptide(L)'
;MLAYPPQNLIAQSQSGTGKTAAFVLAMLSRVNAAEKYPQCLCLAPTYELALQIGRVIETIGRFCADIKVTYAVRGNRVLQGTAVEEQIVIGTPGTMLDWCFKWRVIDVKKINMFVLDEADIMIDTQGLSYQSIRIQRALPKGCQMLLFSATFKETVRAFAVQIISNPIVIKLREEELTLSNIRQYFFVCRSREEKYRALCNIYGSVTIGQAMIFCQTRRSADWLSVEMSQDGHQVAILTAELTVAQRANVIQRFRDGKEKVLIATNVCARGIDVQQVTIVVNFSLPTDQNNQPDFETYLHRIGRTGRFGKKGIAFSMVESQNLGLVQMIEEHFQTKIKQLDPDDMDELEKLEN
;
A
#
# COMPACT_ATOMS: atom_id res chain seq x y z
N MET A 1 -2.82 -0.91 -22.21
CA MET A 1 -1.43 -1.24 -21.91
C MET A 1 -0.72 -1.99 -23.06
N LEU A 2 -1.35 -2.97 -23.68
CA LEU A 2 -0.76 -3.79 -24.75
C LEU A 2 -0.99 -3.27 -26.18
N ALA A 3 -1.64 -2.11 -26.32
CA ALA A 3 -1.91 -1.52 -27.62
C ALA A 3 -0.63 -1.22 -28.43
N TYR A 4 -0.74 -1.26 -29.74
CA TYR A 4 0.30 -0.80 -30.65
C TYR A 4 -0.25 0.32 -31.54
N PRO A 5 0.39 1.49 -31.64
CA PRO A 5 1.60 1.88 -30.88
C PRO A 5 1.34 1.95 -29.37
N PRO A 6 2.43 1.85 -28.54
CA PRO A 6 2.32 1.92 -27.08
C PRO A 6 1.66 3.21 -26.64
N GLN A 7 0.67 3.09 -25.73
CA GLN A 7 -0.04 4.25 -25.18
C GLN A 7 0.28 4.40 -23.70
N ASN A 8 0.50 5.62 -23.27
CA ASN A 8 0.68 5.95 -21.86
C ASN A 8 -0.64 5.84 -21.11
N LEU A 9 -0.57 5.45 -19.84
CA LEU A 9 -1.75 5.23 -19.02
C LEU A 9 -1.58 5.85 -17.63
N ILE A 10 -2.63 6.49 -17.16
CA ILE A 10 -2.84 6.83 -15.76
C ILE A 10 -4.09 6.09 -15.31
N ALA A 11 -3.96 5.25 -14.29
CA ALA A 11 -5.07 4.47 -13.77
C ALA A 11 -5.26 4.70 -12.28
N GLN A 12 -6.44 5.17 -11.90
CA GLN A 12 -6.89 5.11 -10.52
C GLN A 12 -7.38 3.71 -10.23
N SER A 13 -6.81 3.08 -9.21
CA SER A 13 -7.13 1.71 -8.87
C SER A 13 -6.85 1.45 -7.40
N GLN A 14 -7.86 0.98 -6.69
CA GLN A 14 -7.72 0.61 -5.29
C GLN A 14 -6.83 -0.62 -5.10
N SER A 15 -6.36 -0.82 -3.87
CA SER A 15 -5.66 -2.05 -3.50
C SER A 15 -6.57 -3.27 -3.65
N GLY A 16 -6.02 -4.37 -4.19
CA GLY A 16 -6.78 -5.62 -4.36
C GLY A 16 -7.65 -5.72 -5.62
N THR A 17 -7.62 -4.74 -6.52
CA THR A 17 -8.38 -4.74 -7.77
C THR A 17 -7.66 -5.42 -8.94
N GLY A 18 -6.45 -5.94 -8.72
CA GLY A 18 -5.66 -6.62 -9.76
C GLY A 18 -4.72 -5.69 -10.54
N LYS A 19 -4.54 -4.42 -10.14
CA LYS A 19 -3.63 -3.47 -10.82
C LYS A 19 -2.22 -4.03 -11.03
N THR A 20 -1.66 -4.68 -10.01
CA THR A 20 -0.31 -5.25 -10.07
C THR A 20 -0.21 -6.33 -11.15
N ALA A 21 -1.17 -7.25 -11.20
CA ALA A 21 -1.22 -8.26 -12.25
C ALA A 21 -1.32 -7.65 -13.65
N ALA A 22 -2.09 -6.57 -13.80
CA ALA A 22 -2.29 -5.90 -15.09
C ALA A 22 -0.97 -5.30 -15.62
N PHE A 23 -0.23 -4.54 -14.81
CA PHE A 23 1.04 -3.97 -15.29
C PHE A 23 2.17 -4.99 -15.34
N VAL A 24 2.15 -6.03 -14.52
CA VAL A 24 3.08 -7.16 -14.61
C VAL A 24 2.93 -7.88 -15.95
N LEU A 25 1.71 -8.20 -16.36
CA LEU A 25 1.43 -8.76 -17.68
C LEU A 25 1.92 -7.83 -18.80
N ALA A 26 1.74 -6.52 -18.65
CA ALA A 26 2.24 -5.54 -19.61
C ALA A 26 3.77 -5.57 -19.71
N MET A 27 4.49 -5.58 -18.58
CA MET A 27 5.96 -5.68 -18.56
C MET A 27 6.44 -6.97 -19.21
N LEU A 28 5.90 -8.13 -18.79
CA LEU A 28 6.28 -9.44 -19.36
C LEU A 28 6.04 -9.52 -20.87
N SER A 29 4.98 -8.88 -21.37
CA SER A 29 4.65 -8.85 -22.80
C SER A 29 5.54 -7.91 -23.62
N ARG A 30 6.18 -6.92 -22.99
CA ARG A 30 7.06 -5.93 -23.65
C ARG A 30 8.51 -6.33 -23.70
N VAL A 31 8.92 -7.22 -22.81
CA VAL A 31 10.31 -7.63 -22.69
C VAL A 31 10.69 -8.58 -23.82
N ASN A 32 11.82 -8.30 -24.44
CA ASN A 32 12.50 -9.27 -25.31
C ASN A 32 13.48 -10.11 -24.45
N ALA A 33 13.14 -11.36 -24.23
CA ALA A 33 13.94 -12.28 -23.41
C ALA A 33 15.34 -12.57 -23.95
N ALA A 34 15.55 -12.40 -25.26
CA ALA A 34 16.86 -12.59 -25.87
C ALA A 34 17.88 -11.50 -25.51
N GLU A 35 17.39 -10.33 -25.13
CA GLU A 35 18.22 -9.19 -24.81
C GLU A 35 18.55 -9.16 -23.31
N LYS A 36 19.83 -9.13 -22.96
CA LYS A 36 20.33 -9.21 -21.58
C LYS A 36 20.68 -7.81 -21.05
N TYR A 37 19.65 -6.97 -20.92
CA TYR A 37 19.73 -5.64 -20.30
C TYR A 37 18.35 -5.19 -19.81
N PRO A 38 18.29 -4.22 -18.89
CA PRO A 38 17.03 -3.66 -18.40
C PRO A 38 16.23 -3.00 -19.51
N GLN A 39 14.95 -3.39 -19.63
CA GLN A 39 13.99 -2.88 -20.61
C GLN A 39 12.78 -2.27 -19.93
N CYS A 40 12.43 -2.75 -18.74
CA CYS A 40 11.34 -2.22 -17.92
C CYS A 40 11.86 -1.76 -16.55
N LEU A 41 11.49 -0.55 -16.14
CA LEU A 41 11.68 -0.06 -14.77
C LEU A 41 10.34 0.07 -14.08
N CYS A 42 10.25 -0.43 -12.84
CA CYS A 42 9.07 -0.28 -12.01
C CYS A 42 9.46 0.37 -10.67
N LEU A 43 8.87 1.50 -10.36
CA LEU A 43 9.07 2.20 -9.09
C LEU A 43 7.92 1.92 -8.13
N ALA A 44 8.30 1.58 -6.90
CA ALA A 44 7.42 1.45 -5.76
C ALA A 44 7.93 2.35 -4.62
N PRO A 45 7.04 2.96 -3.81
CA PRO A 45 7.46 3.89 -2.76
C PRO A 45 8.23 3.22 -1.62
N THR A 46 8.02 1.93 -1.40
CA THR A 46 8.66 1.19 -0.31
C THR A 46 9.33 -0.10 -0.78
N TYR A 47 10.30 -0.55 0.00
CA TYR A 47 10.99 -1.82 -0.23
C TYR A 47 10.02 -3.00 -0.27
N GLU A 48 9.09 -3.04 0.68
CA GLU A 48 8.12 -4.12 0.84
C GLU A 48 7.21 -4.24 -0.38
N LEU A 49 6.76 -3.10 -0.92
CA LEU A 49 5.94 -3.09 -2.12
C LEU A 49 6.74 -3.52 -3.35
N ALA A 50 8.00 -3.10 -3.46
CA ALA A 50 8.89 -3.54 -4.54
C ALA A 50 9.05 -5.07 -4.55
N LEU A 51 9.27 -5.68 -3.39
CA LEU A 51 9.34 -7.14 -3.25
C LEU A 51 8.01 -7.82 -3.55
N GLN A 52 6.89 -7.21 -3.15
CA GLN A 52 5.57 -7.74 -3.46
C GLN A 52 5.30 -7.78 -4.96
N ILE A 53 5.63 -6.71 -5.69
CA ILE A 53 5.53 -6.66 -7.15
C ILE A 53 6.40 -7.77 -7.78
N GLY A 54 7.63 -7.92 -7.32
CA GLY A 54 8.54 -8.95 -7.81
C GLY A 54 7.99 -10.36 -7.68
N ARG A 55 7.40 -10.69 -6.53
CA ARG A 55 6.74 -11.99 -6.33
C ARG A 55 5.58 -12.23 -7.32
N VAL A 56 4.83 -11.17 -7.64
CA VAL A 56 3.76 -11.27 -8.64
C VAL A 56 4.35 -11.55 -10.01
N ILE A 57 5.48 -10.90 -10.38
CA ILE A 57 6.18 -11.18 -11.65
C ILE A 57 6.68 -12.62 -11.68
N GLU A 58 7.33 -13.11 -10.62
CA GLU A 58 7.81 -14.48 -10.51
C GLU A 58 6.68 -15.50 -10.63
N THR A 59 5.53 -15.20 -10.01
CA THR A 59 4.36 -16.09 -10.06
C THR A 59 3.72 -16.14 -11.44
N ILE A 60 3.46 -14.98 -12.05
CA ILE A 60 2.82 -14.89 -13.37
C ILE A 60 3.81 -15.34 -14.46
N GLY A 61 5.07 -14.89 -14.35
CA GLY A 61 6.14 -15.14 -15.30
C GLY A 61 6.84 -16.50 -15.15
N ARG A 62 6.34 -17.39 -14.29
CA ARG A 62 7.00 -18.69 -13.99
C ARG A 62 7.31 -19.55 -15.23
N PHE A 63 6.53 -19.38 -16.30
CA PHE A 63 6.76 -20.07 -17.59
C PHE A 63 7.60 -19.26 -18.59
N CYS A 64 8.01 -18.04 -18.22
CA CYS A 64 8.89 -17.17 -19.01
C CYS A 64 10.32 -17.24 -18.44
N ALA A 65 10.93 -18.44 -18.45
CA ALA A 65 12.19 -18.72 -17.75
C ALA A 65 13.37 -17.81 -18.15
N ASP A 66 13.33 -17.25 -19.34
CA ASP A 66 14.39 -16.39 -19.90
C ASP A 66 14.25 -14.92 -19.48
N ILE A 67 13.10 -14.53 -18.90
CA ILE A 67 12.90 -13.19 -18.35
C ILE A 67 13.32 -13.19 -16.88
N LYS A 68 14.25 -12.29 -16.54
CA LYS A 68 14.82 -12.15 -15.20
C LYS A 68 14.43 -10.81 -14.58
N VAL A 69 14.32 -10.82 -13.27
CA VAL A 69 13.97 -9.65 -12.44
C VAL A 69 15.06 -9.39 -11.43
N THR A 70 15.40 -8.13 -11.24
CA THR A 70 16.29 -7.70 -10.16
C THR A 70 15.68 -6.53 -9.40
N TYR A 71 16.25 -6.24 -8.22
CA TYR A 71 15.65 -5.31 -7.27
C TYR A 71 16.60 -4.17 -6.94
N ALA A 72 16.34 -2.96 -7.43
CA ALA A 72 17.04 -1.74 -7.06
C ALA A 72 16.49 -1.18 -5.74
N VAL A 73 16.86 -1.82 -4.64
CA VAL A 73 16.40 -1.50 -3.29
C VAL A 73 17.57 -1.40 -2.31
N ARG A 74 17.36 -0.72 -1.20
CA ARG A 74 18.39 -0.56 -0.16
C ARG A 74 18.86 -1.92 0.35
N GLY A 75 20.18 -2.12 0.36
CA GLY A 75 20.80 -3.38 0.79
C GLY A 75 21.21 -4.30 -0.36
N ASN A 76 20.59 -4.18 -1.52
CA ASN A 76 21.05 -4.88 -2.73
C ASN A 76 22.19 -4.07 -3.37
N ARG A 77 23.40 -4.61 -3.28
CA ARG A 77 24.61 -3.95 -3.79
C ARG A 77 24.94 -4.48 -5.18
N VAL A 78 25.10 -3.56 -6.11
CA VAL A 78 25.67 -3.85 -7.43
C VAL A 78 27.08 -3.25 -7.50
N LEU A 79 27.99 -3.91 -8.18
CA LEU A 79 29.34 -3.39 -8.38
C LEU A 79 29.26 -2.27 -9.43
N GLN A 80 29.91 -1.15 -9.14
CA GLN A 80 30.02 -0.05 -10.09
C GLN A 80 30.66 -0.52 -11.39
N GLY A 81 30.04 -0.18 -12.52
CA GLY A 81 30.52 -0.58 -13.86
C GLY A 81 30.14 -1.99 -14.29
N THR A 82 29.45 -2.76 -13.45
CA THR A 82 28.87 -4.06 -13.88
C THR A 82 27.48 -3.81 -14.42
N ALA A 83 27.24 -4.15 -15.68
CA ALA A 83 25.90 -4.01 -16.27
C ALA A 83 24.91 -4.99 -15.62
N VAL A 84 23.70 -4.51 -15.37
CA VAL A 84 22.56 -5.35 -15.01
C VAL A 84 22.10 -6.10 -16.27
N GLU A 85 21.94 -7.41 -16.17
CA GLU A 85 21.52 -8.26 -17.29
C GLU A 85 20.03 -8.61 -17.28
N GLU A 86 19.39 -8.42 -16.13
CA GLU A 86 17.96 -8.67 -15.94
C GLU A 86 17.13 -7.65 -16.71
N GLN A 87 16.10 -8.11 -17.39
CA GLN A 87 15.27 -7.30 -18.26
C GLN A 87 14.28 -6.39 -17.49
N ILE A 88 13.89 -6.79 -16.26
CA ILE A 88 12.97 -6.03 -15.44
C ILE A 88 13.69 -5.63 -14.14
N VAL A 89 13.68 -4.34 -13.85
CA VAL A 89 14.21 -3.79 -12.58
C VAL A 89 13.08 -3.15 -11.80
N ILE A 90 12.87 -3.64 -10.58
CA ILE A 90 11.91 -3.07 -9.65
C ILE A 90 12.68 -2.39 -8.52
N GLY A 91 12.25 -1.22 -8.08
CA GLY A 91 12.97 -0.59 -6.98
C GLY A 91 12.26 0.60 -6.37
N THR A 92 12.94 1.16 -5.37
CA THR A 92 12.54 2.43 -4.77
C THR A 92 13.23 3.58 -5.51
N PRO A 93 12.59 4.77 -5.61
CA PRO A 93 13.10 5.87 -6.43
C PRO A 93 14.56 6.25 -6.15
N GLY A 94 14.96 6.31 -4.88
CA GLY A 94 16.34 6.69 -4.51
C GLY A 94 17.40 5.71 -4.99
N THR A 95 17.20 4.41 -4.72
CA THR A 95 18.16 3.38 -5.17
C THR A 95 18.15 3.23 -6.68
N MET A 96 16.98 3.31 -7.33
CA MET A 96 16.89 3.28 -8.79
C MET A 96 17.65 4.45 -9.42
N LEU A 97 17.53 5.64 -8.85
CA LEU A 97 18.27 6.84 -9.29
C LEU A 97 19.78 6.61 -9.21
N ASP A 98 20.25 6.02 -8.09
CA ASP A 98 21.66 5.69 -7.93
C ASP A 98 22.14 4.66 -8.97
N TRP A 99 21.34 3.64 -9.26
CA TRP A 99 21.67 2.64 -10.27
C TRP A 99 21.76 3.24 -11.68
N CYS A 100 20.88 4.18 -12.00
CA CYS A 100 20.87 4.83 -13.31
C CYS A 100 22.02 5.83 -13.47
N PHE A 101 22.29 6.67 -12.45
CA PHE A 101 23.14 7.86 -12.65
C PHE A 101 24.43 7.86 -11.86
N LYS A 102 24.45 7.30 -10.65
CA LYS A 102 25.64 7.26 -9.81
C LYS A 102 26.52 6.07 -10.16
N TRP A 103 25.92 4.88 -10.20
CA TRP A 103 26.64 3.64 -10.48
C TRP A 103 26.62 3.26 -11.96
N ARG A 104 25.67 3.81 -12.73
CA ARG A 104 25.54 3.64 -14.18
C ARG A 104 25.49 2.17 -14.62
N VAL A 105 24.78 1.35 -13.84
CA VAL A 105 24.59 -0.07 -14.12
C VAL A 105 23.35 -0.34 -14.99
N ILE A 106 22.50 0.69 -15.17
CA ILE A 106 21.33 0.68 -16.06
C ILE A 106 21.52 1.72 -17.16
N ASP A 107 21.46 1.28 -18.41
CA ASP A 107 21.37 2.20 -19.54
C ASP A 107 19.93 2.67 -19.75
N VAL A 108 19.61 3.86 -19.26
CA VAL A 108 18.25 4.44 -19.31
C VAL A 108 17.72 4.61 -20.73
N LYS A 109 18.61 4.69 -21.74
CA LYS A 109 18.22 4.88 -23.14
C LYS A 109 17.61 3.62 -23.76
N LYS A 110 17.83 2.46 -23.15
CA LYS A 110 17.30 1.16 -23.59
C LYS A 110 15.96 0.80 -22.95
N ILE A 111 15.48 1.62 -22.04
CA ILE A 111 14.21 1.38 -21.35
C ILE A 111 13.04 1.68 -22.28
N ASN A 112 12.12 0.75 -22.40
CA ASN A 112 10.94 0.84 -23.26
C ASN A 112 9.63 0.95 -22.46
N MET A 113 9.65 0.63 -21.15
CA MET A 113 8.49 0.78 -20.26
C MET A 113 8.91 1.28 -18.87
N PHE A 114 8.15 2.22 -18.34
CA PHE A 114 8.33 2.79 -17.03
C PHE A 114 7.02 2.78 -16.24
N VAL A 115 7.01 2.11 -15.10
CA VAL A 115 5.83 1.91 -14.26
C VAL A 115 6.05 2.62 -12.92
N LEU A 116 5.03 3.38 -12.49
CA LEU A 116 4.96 4.01 -11.17
C LEU A 116 3.74 3.42 -10.44
N ASP A 117 3.97 2.70 -9.35
CA ASP A 117 2.88 2.20 -8.51
C ASP A 117 2.78 3.00 -7.21
N GLU A 118 1.56 3.17 -6.70
CA GLU A 118 1.22 3.99 -5.53
C GLU A 118 1.78 5.43 -5.64
N ALA A 119 1.46 6.12 -6.73
CA ALA A 119 1.99 7.45 -7.03
C ALA A 119 1.62 8.50 -5.97
N ASP A 120 0.45 8.39 -5.36
CA ASP A 120 0.01 9.22 -4.23
C ASP A 120 0.99 9.13 -3.05
N ILE A 121 1.43 7.93 -2.68
CA ILE A 121 2.42 7.74 -1.62
C ILE A 121 3.79 8.35 -2.01
N MET A 122 4.17 8.23 -3.28
CA MET A 122 5.43 8.84 -3.75
C MET A 122 5.41 10.36 -3.66
N ILE A 123 4.24 10.97 -3.86
CA ILE A 123 4.06 12.43 -3.77
C ILE A 123 4.12 12.88 -2.31
N ASP A 124 3.43 12.16 -1.42
CA ASP A 124 3.35 12.49 0.00
C ASP A 124 4.69 12.28 0.73
N THR A 125 5.56 11.43 0.18
CA THR A 125 6.86 11.15 0.78
C THR A 125 7.93 12.08 0.22
N GLN A 126 8.53 12.86 1.09
CA GLN A 126 9.53 13.86 0.72
C GLN A 126 10.66 13.29 -0.16
N GLY A 127 10.86 13.88 -1.31
CA GLY A 127 11.94 13.57 -2.25
C GLY A 127 11.66 12.44 -3.24
N LEU A 128 10.69 11.52 -3.01
CA LEU A 128 10.45 10.41 -3.93
C LEU A 128 9.89 10.87 -5.27
N SER A 129 9.00 11.87 -5.27
CA SER A 129 8.45 12.46 -6.51
C SER A 129 9.55 13.09 -7.37
N TYR A 130 10.45 13.86 -6.76
CA TYR A 130 11.57 14.47 -7.46
C TYR A 130 12.52 13.43 -8.07
N GLN A 131 12.83 12.38 -7.32
CA GLN A 131 13.68 11.28 -7.80
C GLN A 131 13.04 10.56 -9.00
N SER A 132 11.72 10.28 -8.93
CA SER A 132 10.97 9.65 -10.01
C SER A 132 10.94 10.52 -11.27
N ILE A 133 10.76 11.84 -11.14
CA ILE A 133 10.81 12.79 -12.25
C ILE A 133 12.20 12.80 -12.90
N ARG A 134 13.26 12.77 -12.10
CA ARG A 134 14.64 12.75 -12.64
C ARG A 134 14.91 11.49 -13.47
N ILE A 135 14.44 10.34 -13.04
CA ILE A 135 14.57 9.10 -13.81
C ILE A 135 13.79 9.24 -15.12
N GLN A 136 12.53 9.63 -15.03
CA GLN A 136 11.64 9.78 -16.17
C GLN A 136 12.21 10.69 -17.27
N ARG A 137 12.77 11.84 -16.88
CA ARG A 137 13.34 12.82 -17.85
C ARG A 137 14.51 12.28 -18.65
N ALA A 138 15.19 11.25 -18.19
CA ALA A 138 16.30 10.62 -18.88
C ALA A 138 15.87 9.46 -19.80
N LEU A 139 14.62 9.02 -19.71
CA LEU A 139 14.10 7.94 -20.54
C LEU A 139 13.84 8.38 -21.99
N PRO A 140 13.87 7.45 -22.95
CA PRO A 140 13.54 7.74 -24.34
C PRO A 140 12.11 8.30 -24.48
N LYS A 141 11.89 9.18 -25.46
CA LYS A 141 10.55 9.73 -25.76
C LYS A 141 9.50 8.65 -26.11
N GLY A 142 9.94 7.54 -26.68
CA GLY A 142 9.08 6.39 -27.01
C GLY A 142 8.84 5.42 -25.84
N CYS A 143 9.40 5.67 -24.68
CA CYS A 143 9.18 4.82 -23.51
C CYS A 143 7.72 4.91 -23.07
N GLN A 144 7.05 3.76 -22.99
CA GLN A 144 5.68 3.68 -22.48
C GLN A 144 5.65 3.94 -20.97
N MET A 145 4.74 4.78 -20.54
CA MET A 145 4.62 5.18 -19.13
C MET A 145 3.27 4.77 -18.56
N LEU A 146 3.32 4.05 -17.44
CA LEU A 146 2.15 3.59 -16.70
C LEU A 146 2.22 4.15 -15.28
N LEU A 147 1.18 4.83 -14.82
CA LEU A 147 1.06 5.36 -13.47
C LEU A 147 -0.20 4.82 -12.81
N PHE A 148 -0.03 4.25 -11.63
CA PHE A 148 -1.12 3.74 -10.81
C PHE A 148 -1.16 4.47 -9.48
N SER A 149 -2.36 4.81 -9.04
CA SER A 149 -2.60 5.51 -7.77
C SER A 149 -3.95 5.09 -7.19
N ALA A 150 -4.05 5.00 -5.87
CA ALA A 150 -5.34 4.74 -5.23
C ALA A 150 -6.22 5.99 -5.23
N THR A 151 -5.61 7.17 -5.17
CA THR A 151 -6.31 8.46 -5.18
C THR A 151 -5.97 9.26 -6.43
N PHE A 152 -6.82 10.23 -6.77
CA PHE A 152 -6.61 11.08 -7.96
C PHE A 152 -6.81 12.56 -7.62
N LYS A 153 -6.22 12.99 -6.50
CA LYS A 153 -6.21 14.39 -6.07
C LYS A 153 -5.48 15.30 -7.06
N GLU A 154 -5.65 16.60 -6.91
CA GLU A 154 -4.99 17.59 -7.77
C GLU A 154 -3.45 17.47 -7.73
N THR A 155 -2.88 17.14 -6.57
CA THR A 155 -1.43 16.87 -6.43
C THR A 155 -0.97 15.69 -7.29
N VAL A 156 -1.76 14.60 -7.33
CA VAL A 156 -1.48 13.43 -8.18
C VAL A 156 -1.61 13.79 -9.66
N ARG A 157 -2.64 14.57 -10.01
CA ARG A 157 -2.82 15.06 -11.39
C ARG A 157 -1.66 15.93 -11.84
N ALA A 158 -1.26 16.90 -11.02
CA ALA A 158 -0.13 17.79 -11.30
C ALA A 158 1.18 17.00 -11.50
N PHE A 159 1.43 16.01 -10.66
CA PHE A 159 2.57 15.11 -10.80
C PHE A 159 2.50 14.29 -12.09
N ALA A 160 1.35 13.70 -12.36
CA ALA A 160 1.14 12.84 -13.53
C ALA A 160 1.37 13.62 -14.84
N VAL A 161 0.89 14.87 -14.93
CA VAL A 161 1.11 15.75 -16.10
C VAL A 161 2.58 16.06 -16.32
N GLN A 162 3.39 16.15 -15.26
CA GLN A 162 4.84 16.37 -15.38
C GLN A 162 5.58 15.14 -15.92
N ILE A 163 5.06 13.95 -15.65
CA ILE A 163 5.72 12.68 -15.98
C ILE A 163 5.23 12.10 -17.29
N ILE A 164 3.93 12.17 -17.57
CA ILE A 164 3.30 11.43 -18.64
C ILE A 164 2.68 12.37 -19.68
N SER A 165 3.15 12.26 -20.91
CA SER A 165 2.58 12.98 -22.03
C SER A 165 1.45 12.19 -22.68
N ASN A 166 0.31 12.84 -22.98
CA ASN A 166 -0.83 12.28 -23.68
C ASN A 166 -1.30 10.93 -23.12
N PRO A 167 -1.61 10.83 -21.81
CA PRO A 167 -2.05 9.56 -21.24
C PRO A 167 -3.52 9.26 -21.55
N ILE A 168 -3.85 7.99 -21.66
CA ILE A 168 -5.22 7.52 -21.40
C ILE A 168 -5.42 7.58 -19.90
N VAL A 169 -6.50 8.21 -19.44
CA VAL A 169 -6.82 8.34 -18.03
C VAL A 169 -8.02 7.47 -17.70
N ILE A 170 -7.80 6.47 -16.84
CA ILE A 170 -8.85 5.64 -16.27
C ILE A 170 -9.07 6.11 -14.84
N LYS A 171 -10.21 6.74 -14.60
CA LYS A 171 -10.66 7.13 -13.26
C LYS A 171 -11.76 6.19 -12.82
N LEU A 172 -11.73 5.80 -11.55
CA LEU A 172 -12.90 5.25 -10.90
C LEU A 172 -13.91 6.38 -10.65
N ARG A 173 -15.18 6.10 -10.83
CA ARG A 173 -16.25 7.02 -10.37
C ARG A 173 -16.20 7.07 -8.86
N GLU A 174 -16.59 8.21 -8.28
CA GLU A 174 -16.64 8.35 -6.79
C GLU A 174 -17.51 7.24 -6.16
N GLU A 175 -18.56 6.82 -6.86
CA GLU A 175 -19.44 5.70 -6.50
C GLU A 175 -18.74 4.33 -6.54
N GLU A 176 -17.69 4.16 -7.34
CA GLU A 176 -16.90 2.92 -7.47
C GLU A 176 -15.71 2.88 -6.49
N LEU A 177 -15.37 4.00 -5.87
CA LEU A 177 -14.47 4.07 -4.70
C LEU A 177 -15.14 3.45 -3.47
N THR A 178 -16.28 2.79 -3.67
CA THR A 178 -17.10 2.28 -2.59
C THR A 178 -16.35 1.25 -1.77
N LEU A 179 -16.27 1.58 -0.54
CA LEU A 179 -15.95 0.71 0.58
C LEU A 179 -17.11 -0.31 0.82
N SER A 180 -17.86 -0.65 -0.24
CA SER A 180 -19.09 -1.44 -0.20
C SER A 180 -18.88 -2.85 0.38
N ASN A 181 -17.66 -3.36 0.26
CA ASN A 181 -17.29 -4.64 0.84
C ASN A 181 -16.79 -4.54 2.29
N ILE A 182 -16.70 -3.31 2.84
CA ILE A 182 -16.20 -3.09 4.20
C ILE A 182 -17.31 -2.48 5.03
N ARG A 183 -17.79 -3.25 6.01
CA ARG A 183 -18.70 -2.73 7.04
C ARG A 183 -17.89 -1.88 8.01
N GLN A 184 -18.35 -0.67 8.26
CA GLN A 184 -17.62 0.31 9.06
C GLN A 184 -18.40 0.67 10.31
N TYR A 185 -17.70 0.63 11.45
CA TYR A 185 -18.26 0.91 12.76
C TYR A 185 -17.35 1.80 13.58
N PHE A 186 -17.90 2.50 14.56
CA PHE A 186 -17.09 3.24 15.52
C PHE A 186 -17.62 3.11 16.95
N PHE A 187 -16.71 3.23 17.90
CA PHE A 187 -16.96 3.27 19.31
C PHE A 187 -16.55 4.62 19.88
N VAL A 188 -17.36 5.17 20.77
CA VAL A 188 -16.99 6.38 21.51
C VAL A 188 -16.27 5.96 22.78
N CYS A 189 -15.01 6.36 22.93
CA CYS A 189 -14.16 6.01 24.06
C CYS A 189 -13.57 7.28 24.68
N ARG A 190 -13.51 7.33 26.02
CA ARG A 190 -13.01 8.50 26.78
C ARG A 190 -11.53 8.41 27.09
N SER A 191 -11.00 7.19 27.12
CA SER A 191 -9.61 6.93 27.48
C SER A 191 -9.02 5.81 26.63
N ARG A 192 -7.71 5.66 26.71
CA ARG A 192 -6.97 4.58 26.05
C ARG A 192 -7.38 3.21 26.60
N GLU A 193 -7.67 3.13 27.87
CA GLU A 193 -8.11 1.93 28.57
C GLU A 193 -9.53 1.52 28.11
N GLU A 194 -10.42 2.48 27.87
CA GLU A 194 -11.74 2.21 27.29
C GLU A 194 -11.62 1.72 25.83
N LYS A 195 -10.70 2.29 25.03
CA LYS A 195 -10.41 1.79 23.68
C LYS A 195 -9.93 0.34 23.73
N TYR A 196 -9.07 0.01 24.68
CA TYR A 196 -8.59 -1.36 24.85
C TYR A 196 -9.69 -2.33 25.27
N ARG A 197 -10.55 -1.93 26.22
CA ARG A 197 -11.71 -2.73 26.64
C ARG A 197 -12.65 -3.00 25.45
N ALA A 198 -12.95 -1.98 24.64
CA ALA A 198 -13.76 -2.16 23.44
C ALA A 198 -13.10 -3.14 22.46
N LEU A 199 -11.77 -3.08 22.30
CA LEU A 199 -11.02 -4.02 21.47
C LEU A 199 -11.11 -5.46 22.01
N CYS A 200 -10.99 -5.67 23.34
CA CYS A 200 -11.16 -6.98 23.96
C CYS A 200 -12.57 -7.53 23.72
N ASN A 201 -13.61 -6.70 23.80
CA ASN A 201 -14.99 -7.11 23.55
C ASN A 201 -15.19 -7.52 22.07
N ILE A 202 -14.57 -6.82 21.10
CA ILE A 202 -14.56 -7.25 19.70
C ILE A 202 -13.96 -8.65 19.57
N TYR A 203 -12.79 -8.88 20.22
CA TYR A 203 -12.13 -10.19 20.19
C TYR A 203 -12.92 -11.31 20.87
N GLY A 204 -13.74 -10.98 21.85
CA GLY A 204 -14.64 -11.92 22.52
C GLY A 204 -15.89 -12.27 21.71
N SER A 205 -16.33 -11.40 20.80
CA SER A 205 -17.63 -11.47 20.13
C SER A 205 -17.54 -11.84 18.65
N VAL A 206 -16.41 -11.60 17.99
CA VAL A 206 -16.25 -11.76 16.53
C VAL A 206 -15.11 -12.70 16.24
N THR A 207 -15.33 -13.67 15.33
CA THR A 207 -14.27 -14.57 14.88
C THR A 207 -13.25 -13.80 14.03
N ILE A 208 -12.03 -13.67 14.53
CA ILE A 208 -10.98 -12.90 13.89
C ILE A 208 -9.94 -13.85 13.29
N GLY A 209 -9.80 -13.82 11.96
CA GLY A 209 -8.71 -14.53 11.28
C GLY A 209 -7.38 -13.87 11.58
N GLN A 210 -7.17 -12.69 11.01
CA GLN A 210 -6.06 -11.77 11.33
C GLN A 210 -6.59 -10.34 11.39
N ALA A 211 -6.00 -9.54 12.28
CA ALA A 211 -6.34 -8.12 12.43
C ALA A 211 -5.14 -7.22 12.19
N MET A 212 -5.39 -6.05 11.59
CA MET A 212 -4.45 -4.94 11.56
C MET A 212 -4.98 -3.80 12.43
N ILE A 213 -4.16 -3.32 13.36
CA ILE A 213 -4.51 -2.24 14.28
C ILE A 213 -3.60 -1.05 14.02
N PHE A 214 -4.19 0.11 13.74
CA PHE A 214 -3.46 1.33 13.43
C PHE A 214 -3.45 2.28 14.61
N CYS A 215 -2.25 2.64 15.05
CA CYS A 215 -1.99 3.63 16.07
C CYS A 215 -1.41 4.91 15.45
N GLN A 216 -1.71 6.08 16.05
CA GLN A 216 -1.17 7.35 15.58
C GLN A 216 0.31 7.51 15.96
N THR A 217 0.70 7.02 17.14
CA THR A 217 2.05 7.15 17.65
C THR A 217 2.67 5.79 17.95
N ARG A 218 4.00 5.72 17.90
CA ARG A 218 4.74 4.52 18.32
C ARG A 218 4.45 4.18 19.78
N ARG A 219 4.44 5.18 20.68
CA ARG A 219 4.19 4.96 22.09
C ARG A 219 2.86 4.24 22.35
N SER A 220 1.82 4.61 21.57
CA SER A 220 0.52 3.94 21.65
C SER A 220 0.60 2.50 21.09
N ALA A 221 1.38 2.28 20.02
CA ALA A 221 1.58 0.96 19.45
C ALA A 221 2.33 0.02 20.40
N ASP A 222 3.41 0.51 21.03
CA ASP A 222 4.20 -0.26 22.00
C ASP A 222 3.35 -0.64 23.22
N TRP A 223 2.60 0.32 23.78
CA TRP A 223 1.70 0.06 24.88
C TRP A 223 0.63 -0.98 24.53
N LEU A 224 -0.06 -0.82 23.41
CA LEU A 224 -1.09 -1.74 22.98
C LEU A 224 -0.55 -3.15 22.73
N SER A 225 0.65 -3.26 22.20
CA SER A 225 1.32 -4.56 22.01
C SER A 225 1.59 -5.28 23.32
N VAL A 226 1.99 -4.55 24.35
CA VAL A 226 2.23 -5.13 25.67
C VAL A 226 0.92 -5.65 26.27
N GLU A 227 -0.15 -4.84 26.29
CA GLU A 227 -1.46 -5.24 26.82
C GLU A 227 -2.00 -6.47 26.09
N MET A 228 -2.01 -6.45 24.76
CA MET A 228 -2.51 -7.58 23.98
C MET A 228 -1.67 -8.85 24.17
N SER A 229 -0.34 -8.72 24.32
CA SER A 229 0.54 -9.87 24.56
C SER A 229 0.31 -10.47 25.95
N GLN A 230 0.03 -9.65 26.97
CA GLN A 230 -0.33 -10.11 28.31
C GLN A 230 -1.65 -10.90 28.30
N ASP A 231 -2.59 -10.52 27.43
CA ASP A 231 -3.85 -11.23 27.24
C ASP A 231 -3.72 -12.48 26.32
N GLY A 232 -2.47 -12.82 25.94
CA GLY A 232 -2.18 -14.06 25.20
C GLY A 232 -2.27 -13.94 23.68
N HIS A 233 -2.43 -12.74 23.12
CA HIS A 233 -2.45 -12.55 21.67
C HIS A 233 -1.05 -12.62 21.06
N GLN A 234 -0.93 -13.23 19.89
CA GLN A 234 0.30 -13.24 19.11
C GLN A 234 0.38 -11.95 18.27
N VAL A 235 1.17 -11.00 18.75
CA VAL A 235 1.25 -9.63 18.23
C VAL A 235 2.58 -9.36 17.59
N ALA A 236 2.57 -8.73 16.42
CA ALA A 236 3.74 -8.12 15.82
C ALA A 236 3.55 -6.59 15.73
N ILE A 237 4.66 -5.85 15.82
CA ILE A 237 4.67 -4.39 15.66
C ILE A 237 5.42 -4.02 14.39
N LEU A 238 4.85 -3.08 13.63
CA LEU A 238 5.44 -2.52 12.43
C LEU A 238 5.54 -1.00 12.56
N THR A 239 6.76 -0.50 12.80
CA THR A 239 7.05 0.92 12.97
C THR A 239 8.21 1.37 12.08
N ALA A 240 8.37 2.69 11.92
CA ALA A 240 9.42 3.27 11.08
C ALA A 240 10.86 3.00 11.56
N GLU A 241 11.04 2.68 12.85
CA GLU A 241 12.36 2.44 13.42
C GLU A 241 12.95 1.06 13.10
N LEU A 242 12.10 0.12 12.71
CA LEU A 242 12.56 -1.16 12.23
C LEU A 242 13.40 -0.98 10.96
N THR A 243 14.52 -1.68 10.90
CA THR A 243 15.29 -1.76 9.65
C THR A 243 14.44 -2.38 8.54
N VAL A 244 14.83 -2.15 7.30
CA VAL A 244 14.14 -2.71 6.13
C VAL A 244 14.02 -4.25 6.24
N ALA A 245 15.10 -4.92 6.65
CA ALA A 245 15.11 -6.37 6.84
C ALA A 245 14.15 -6.82 7.95
N GLN A 246 14.12 -6.11 9.08
CA GLN A 246 13.20 -6.40 10.18
C GLN A 246 11.74 -6.23 9.76
N ARG A 247 11.40 -5.15 9.03
CA ARG A 247 10.05 -4.93 8.51
C ARG A 247 9.62 -6.04 7.56
N ALA A 248 10.50 -6.42 6.63
CA ALA A 248 10.23 -7.51 5.70
C ALA A 248 9.94 -8.84 6.44
N ASN A 249 10.73 -9.14 7.48
CA ASN A 249 10.54 -10.33 8.30
C ASN A 249 9.21 -10.30 9.07
N VAL A 250 8.87 -9.18 9.70
CA VAL A 250 7.58 -9.01 10.42
C VAL A 250 6.39 -9.23 9.46
N ILE A 251 6.43 -8.60 8.29
CA ILE A 251 5.36 -8.75 7.30
C ILE A 251 5.26 -10.18 6.79
N GLN A 252 6.40 -10.86 6.56
CA GLN A 252 6.41 -12.24 6.10
C GLN A 252 5.82 -13.18 7.16
N ARG A 253 6.23 -13.05 8.42
CA ARG A 253 5.69 -13.84 9.53
C ARG A 253 4.17 -13.63 9.70
N PHE A 254 3.72 -12.38 9.58
CA PHE A 254 2.28 -12.07 9.61
C PHE A 254 1.54 -12.71 8.44
N ARG A 255 2.10 -12.69 7.21
CA ARG A 255 1.54 -13.41 6.05
C ARG A 255 1.47 -14.91 6.26
N ASP A 256 2.47 -15.48 6.91
CA ASP A 256 2.53 -16.91 7.23
C ASP A 256 1.58 -17.30 8.39
N GLY A 257 0.85 -16.33 8.95
CA GLY A 257 -0.12 -16.55 10.02
C GLY A 257 0.50 -16.84 11.39
N LYS A 258 1.81 -16.58 11.57
CA LYS A 258 2.51 -16.78 12.84
C LYS A 258 2.03 -15.80 13.90
N GLU A 259 1.77 -14.56 13.50
CA GLU A 259 1.10 -13.57 14.33
C GLU A 259 -0.34 -13.36 13.81
N LYS A 260 -1.28 -13.18 14.74
CA LYS A 260 -2.69 -12.92 14.42
C LYS A 260 -3.04 -11.44 14.42
N VAL A 261 -2.19 -10.63 15.07
CA VAL A 261 -2.36 -9.18 15.21
C VAL A 261 -1.12 -8.47 14.68
N LEU A 262 -1.31 -7.51 13.79
CA LEU A 262 -0.25 -6.59 13.37
C LEU A 262 -0.63 -5.17 13.82
N ILE A 263 0.13 -4.62 14.76
CA ILE A 263 0.00 -3.23 15.19
C ILE A 263 0.95 -2.38 14.36
N ALA A 264 0.44 -1.34 13.71
CA ALA A 264 1.24 -0.50 12.82
C ALA A 264 0.98 0.99 13.03
N THR A 265 2.00 1.81 12.76
CA THR A 265 1.84 3.24 12.56
C THR A 265 1.68 3.56 11.07
N ASN A 266 1.13 4.74 10.74
CA ASN A 266 0.71 5.13 9.39
C ASN A 266 1.71 4.84 8.27
N VAL A 267 2.98 5.14 8.51
CA VAL A 267 4.00 5.15 7.45
C VAL A 267 4.37 3.74 6.99
N CYS A 268 4.28 2.76 7.87
CA CYS A 268 4.83 1.42 7.62
C CYS A 268 3.84 0.42 7.00
N ALA A 269 2.55 0.71 7.09
CA ALA A 269 1.50 -0.25 6.70
C ALA A 269 0.90 0.00 5.31
N ARG A 270 1.38 1.03 4.60
CA ARG A 270 0.94 1.32 3.24
C ARG A 270 1.47 0.23 2.29
N GLY A 271 0.61 -0.24 1.40
CA GLY A 271 1.00 -1.25 0.39
C GLY A 271 1.08 -2.71 0.88
N ILE A 272 0.94 -2.99 2.19
CA ILE A 272 0.95 -4.37 2.68
C ILE A 272 -0.30 -5.11 2.20
N ASP A 273 -0.08 -6.20 1.48
CA ASP A 273 -1.14 -7.10 1.03
C ASP A 273 -1.09 -8.40 1.82
N VAL A 274 -2.12 -8.65 2.62
CA VAL A 274 -2.33 -9.89 3.38
C VAL A 274 -3.78 -10.31 3.22
N GLN A 275 -3.99 -11.42 2.53
CA GLN A 275 -5.33 -11.91 2.16
C GLN A 275 -6.20 -12.35 3.35
N GLN A 276 -5.57 -12.56 4.50
CA GLN A 276 -6.22 -13.13 5.69
C GLN A 276 -6.70 -12.08 6.68
N VAL A 277 -6.48 -10.78 6.40
CA VAL A 277 -6.95 -9.70 7.25
C VAL A 277 -8.47 -9.56 7.10
N THR A 278 -9.18 -9.94 8.14
CA THR A 278 -10.64 -9.85 8.22
C THR A 278 -11.10 -8.57 8.88
N ILE A 279 -10.31 -8.05 9.82
CA ILE A 279 -10.63 -6.88 10.63
C ILE A 279 -9.51 -5.86 10.59
N VAL A 280 -9.90 -4.59 10.45
CA VAL A 280 -9.03 -3.44 10.64
C VAL A 280 -9.55 -2.60 11.78
N VAL A 281 -8.67 -2.18 12.67
CA VAL A 281 -8.99 -1.29 13.78
C VAL A 281 -8.18 0.00 13.69
N ASN A 282 -8.85 1.14 13.58
CA ASN A 282 -8.26 2.44 13.82
C ASN A 282 -8.31 2.71 15.33
N PHE A 283 -7.27 2.36 16.07
CA PHE A 283 -7.13 2.69 17.49
C PHE A 283 -7.08 4.21 17.72
N SER A 284 -6.70 4.92 16.67
CA SER A 284 -6.84 6.38 16.53
C SER A 284 -7.21 6.68 15.08
N LEU A 285 -8.19 7.55 14.86
CA LEU A 285 -8.51 8.05 13.53
C LEU A 285 -7.30 8.77 12.92
N PRO A 286 -7.03 8.59 11.64
CA PRO A 286 -5.95 9.32 10.97
C PRO A 286 -6.35 10.78 10.79
N THR A 287 -5.46 11.68 11.23
CA THR A 287 -5.60 13.12 11.06
C THR A 287 -4.36 13.72 10.44
N ASP A 288 -4.52 14.83 9.73
CA ASP A 288 -3.44 15.64 9.22
C ASP A 288 -2.85 16.57 10.31
N GLN A 289 -1.92 17.44 9.92
CA GLN A 289 -1.28 18.41 10.84
C GLN A 289 -2.24 19.46 11.41
N ASN A 290 -3.41 19.64 10.80
CA ASN A 290 -4.44 20.58 11.20
C ASN A 290 -5.58 19.89 12.00
N ASN A 291 -5.36 18.63 12.42
CA ASN A 291 -6.37 17.79 13.06
C ASN A 291 -7.64 17.57 12.22
N GLN A 292 -7.52 17.68 10.88
CA GLN A 292 -8.59 17.31 9.97
C GLN A 292 -8.44 15.83 9.57
N PRO A 293 -9.53 15.14 9.14
CA PRO A 293 -9.44 13.76 8.73
C PRO A 293 -8.47 13.59 7.54
N ASP A 294 -7.49 12.72 7.68
CA ASP A 294 -6.68 12.27 6.56
C ASP A 294 -7.43 11.15 5.82
N PHE A 295 -8.28 11.54 4.87
CA PHE A 295 -9.14 10.64 4.12
C PHE A 295 -8.36 9.57 3.37
N GLU A 296 -7.20 9.91 2.84
CA GLU A 296 -6.35 8.99 2.11
C GLU A 296 -5.77 7.93 3.03
N THR A 297 -5.20 8.34 4.15
CA THR A 297 -4.69 7.41 5.16
C THR A 297 -5.83 6.54 5.71
N TYR A 298 -7.03 7.09 5.91
CA TYR A 298 -8.20 6.31 6.31
C TYR A 298 -8.53 5.22 5.29
N LEU A 299 -8.65 5.59 4.01
CA LEU A 299 -8.91 4.66 2.92
C LEU A 299 -7.83 3.56 2.81
N HIS A 300 -6.57 3.95 2.89
CA HIS A 300 -5.45 3.00 2.85
C HIS A 300 -5.43 2.03 4.03
N ARG A 301 -5.87 2.46 5.22
CA ARG A 301 -5.96 1.60 6.40
C ARG A 301 -7.10 0.60 6.27
N ILE A 302 -8.33 1.05 6.07
CA ILE A 302 -9.48 0.15 6.02
C ILE A 302 -9.45 -0.74 4.78
N GLY A 303 -8.86 -0.29 3.68
CA GLY A 303 -8.61 -1.07 2.48
C GLY A 303 -7.59 -2.22 2.67
N ARG A 304 -7.11 -2.51 3.89
CA ARG A 304 -6.37 -3.75 4.19
C ARG A 304 -7.30 -4.94 4.35
N THR A 305 -8.57 -4.73 4.64
CA THR A 305 -9.62 -5.77 4.64
C THR A 305 -10.57 -5.61 3.44
N GLY A 306 -11.51 -6.51 3.27
CA GLY A 306 -12.50 -6.44 2.18
C GLY A 306 -11.94 -6.66 0.77
N ARG A 307 -10.81 -7.34 0.63
CA ARG A 307 -10.10 -7.54 -0.65
C ARG A 307 -10.54 -8.81 -1.35
N PHE A 308 -10.33 -8.84 -2.67
CA PHE A 308 -10.60 -10.02 -3.52
C PHE A 308 -12.06 -10.50 -3.44
N GLY A 309 -13.01 -9.57 -3.35
CA GLY A 309 -14.45 -9.87 -3.25
C GLY A 309 -14.91 -10.39 -1.89
N LYS A 310 -14.02 -10.47 -0.89
CA LYS A 310 -14.38 -10.83 0.47
C LYS A 310 -14.98 -9.64 1.21
N LYS A 311 -15.85 -9.90 2.18
CA LYS A 311 -16.34 -8.89 3.11
C LYS A 311 -15.30 -8.62 4.19
N GLY A 312 -15.16 -7.37 4.61
CA GLY A 312 -14.28 -6.94 5.69
C GLY A 312 -15.03 -6.09 6.72
N ILE A 313 -14.42 -5.92 7.89
CA ILE A 313 -14.95 -5.08 8.95
C ILE A 313 -13.87 -4.10 9.39
N ALA A 314 -14.26 -2.84 9.54
CA ALA A 314 -13.40 -1.79 10.07
C ALA A 314 -14.04 -1.15 11.30
N PHE A 315 -13.27 -1.09 12.38
CA PHE A 315 -13.66 -0.40 13.61
C PHE A 315 -12.79 0.82 13.84
N SER A 316 -13.39 1.91 14.33
CA SER A 316 -12.67 3.12 14.70
C SER A 316 -12.95 3.48 16.16
N MET A 317 -11.90 3.65 16.96
CA MET A 317 -12.01 4.11 18.34
C MET A 317 -11.94 5.65 18.35
N VAL A 318 -13.01 6.30 18.76
CA VAL A 318 -13.20 7.74 18.59
C VAL A 318 -13.42 8.39 19.95
N GLU A 319 -12.69 9.46 20.23
CA GLU A 319 -12.93 10.28 21.40
C GLU A 319 -14.12 11.21 21.15
N SER A 320 -14.91 11.50 22.19
CA SER A 320 -16.13 12.31 22.06
C SER A 320 -15.92 13.65 21.36
N GLN A 321 -14.77 14.27 21.58
CA GLN A 321 -14.38 15.53 20.93
C GLN A 321 -14.08 15.38 19.41
N ASN A 322 -13.88 14.16 18.94
CA ASN A 322 -13.52 13.84 17.56
C ASN A 322 -14.69 13.25 16.74
N LEU A 323 -15.90 13.27 17.27
CA LEU A 323 -17.10 12.77 16.55
C LEU A 323 -17.32 13.47 15.22
N GLY A 324 -17.01 14.78 15.14
CA GLY A 324 -17.09 15.53 13.88
C GLY A 324 -16.20 14.96 12.77
N LEU A 325 -15.08 14.32 13.11
CA LEU A 325 -14.21 13.66 12.11
C LEU A 325 -14.90 12.48 11.45
N VAL A 326 -15.72 11.72 12.19
CA VAL A 326 -16.49 10.60 11.64
C VAL A 326 -17.50 11.10 10.61
N GLN A 327 -18.23 12.17 10.93
CA GLN A 327 -19.19 12.78 10.02
C GLN A 327 -18.52 13.27 8.73
N MET A 328 -17.36 13.93 8.85
CA MET A 328 -16.59 14.36 7.68
C MET A 328 -16.14 13.18 6.81
N ILE A 329 -15.76 12.05 7.43
CA ILE A 329 -15.38 10.82 6.71
C ILE A 329 -16.60 10.22 6.00
N GLU A 330 -17.76 10.16 6.67
CA GLU A 330 -19.02 9.69 6.07
C GLU A 330 -19.43 10.53 4.84
N GLU A 331 -19.36 11.86 4.97
CA GLU A 331 -19.67 12.79 3.90
C GLU A 331 -18.71 12.64 2.71
N HIS A 332 -17.39 12.54 3.00
CA HIS A 332 -16.37 12.45 1.96
C HIS A 332 -16.49 11.16 1.13
N PHE A 333 -16.74 10.03 1.78
CA PHE A 333 -16.83 8.73 1.13
C PHE A 333 -18.26 8.31 0.78
N GLN A 334 -19.25 9.17 1.02
CA GLN A 334 -20.68 8.87 0.81
C GLN A 334 -21.06 7.51 1.42
N THR A 335 -20.61 7.25 2.63
CA THR A 335 -20.80 5.98 3.35
C THR A 335 -21.40 6.24 4.73
N LYS A 336 -21.87 5.17 5.37
CA LYS A 336 -22.32 5.20 6.74
C LYS A 336 -21.39 4.42 7.64
N ILE A 337 -21.00 5.04 8.77
CA ILE A 337 -20.20 4.42 9.82
C ILE A 337 -21.09 4.31 11.05
N LYS A 338 -21.55 3.10 11.36
CA LYS A 338 -22.51 2.88 12.44
C LYS A 338 -21.82 2.98 13.81
N GLN A 339 -22.38 3.75 14.72
CA GLN A 339 -21.95 3.72 16.11
C GLN A 339 -22.42 2.43 16.77
N LEU A 340 -21.54 1.82 17.54
CA LEU A 340 -21.81 0.64 18.38
C LEU A 340 -21.53 0.99 19.84
N ASP A 341 -22.26 0.31 20.74
CA ASP A 341 -21.93 0.30 22.16
C ASP A 341 -20.88 -0.80 22.40
N PRO A 342 -19.72 -0.48 22.96
CA PRO A 342 -18.68 -1.48 23.21
C PRO A 342 -19.09 -2.52 24.24
N ASP A 343 -20.08 -2.26 25.09
CA ASP A 343 -20.56 -3.15 26.15
C ASP A 343 -21.81 -3.96 25.72
N ASP A 344 -22.38 -3.72 24.53
CA ASP A 344 -23.49 -4.51 23.96
C ASP A 344 -22.92 -5.72 23.18
N MET A 345 -22.69 -6.81 23.90
CA MET A 345 -22.16 -8.06 23.32
C MET A 345 -23.10 -8.68 22.28
N ASP A 346 -24.42 -8.56 22.49
CA ASP A 346 -25.42 -9.09 21.55
C ASP A 346 -25.40 -8.37 20.19
N GLU A 347 -25.11 -7.05 20.20
CA GLU A 347 -24.94 -6.30 18.98
C GLU A 347 -23.62 -6.66 18.27
N LEU A 348 -22.56 -6.86 19.04
CA LEU A 348 -21.25 -7.27 18.47
C LEU A 348 -21.28 -8.67 17.86
N GLU A 349 -21.93 -9.65 18.49
CA GLU A 349 -22.08 -11.00 17.95
C GLU A 349 -22.86 -11.03 16.62
N LYS A 350 -23.82 -10.13 16.43
CA LYS A 350 -24.57 -10.01 15.16
C LYS A 350 -23.72 -9.52 13.98
N LEU A 351 -22.51 -9.04 14.23
CA LEU A 351 -21.60 -8.61 13.15
C LEU A 351 -21.00 -9.79 12.36
N GLU A 352 -21.05 -11.00 12.89
CA GLU A 352 -20.58 -12.21 12.17
C GLU A 352 -21.52 -12.64 11.02
N ASN A 353 -22.79 -12.26 11.09
CA ASN A 353 -23.81 -12.59 10.11
C ASN A 353 -24.01 -11.44 9.11
#